data_3d2ddd853675893f2ba2c10d70460b88
#
_entry.id   3d2ddd853675893f2ba2c10d70460b88
#
_cell.length_a   1.000
_cell.length_b   1.000
_cell.length_c   1.000
_cell.angle_alpha   90.00
_cell.angle_beta   90.00
_cell.angle_gamma   90.00
#
_symmetry.space_group_name_H-M   'P 1'
#
loop_
_entity.id
_entity.type
_entity.pdbx_description
1 polymer ?
#
loop_
_entity_poly.entity_id
_entity_poly.type
_entity_poly.pdbx_seq_one_letter_code
_entity_poly.pdbx_strand_id
1 'polypeptide(L)' 'MEGRSVGFVHSFNRLGGYGFVVPVGSEEQVYFSAEDIEGGEKALSEGQQVSFVLVLGEGRFEAKELRV' A
#
# COMPACT_ATOMS: atom_id res chain seq x y z
N MET A 1 1.32 13.74 -15.51
CA MET A 1 0.60 12.58 -15.46
C MET A 1 0.78 11.84 -14.17
N GLU A 2 -0.20 11.13 -13.83
CA GLU A 2 -0.22 10.52 -12.56
C GLU A 2 0.46 9.21 -12.55
N GLY A 3 1.20 8.92 -11.57
CA GLY A 3 1.84 7.65 -11.42
C GLY A 3 1.17 6.75 -10.42
N ARG A 4 -0.14 6.86 -10.27
CA ARG A 4 -0.80 6.04 -9.26
C ARG A 4 -1.08 4.64 -9.79
N SER A 5 -0.88 3.68 -8.93
CA SER A 5 -1.17 2.28 -9.22
C SER A 5 -2.40 1.87 -8.43
N VAL A 6 -2.98 0.73 -8.83
CA VAL A 6 -4.14 0.17 -8.14
C VAL A 6 -3.77 -1.24 -7.73
N GLY A 7 -4.19 -1.64 -6.55
CA GLY A 7 -3.94 -2.99 -6.08
C GLY A 7 -4.86 -3.34 -4.93
N PHE A 8 -4.51 -4.43 -4.25
CA PHE A 8 -5.30 -4.93 -3.14
C PHE A 8 -4.41 -5.14 -1.94
N VAL A 9 -4.97 -4.91 -0.75
CA VAL A 9 -4.23 -5.13 0.48
C VAL A 9 -4.04 -6.63 0.67
N HIS A 10 -2.79 -7.07 0.77
CA HIS A 10 -2.48 -8.47 1.04
C HIS A 10 -2.54 -8.74 2.54
N SER A 11 -1.96 -7.83 3.33
CA SER A 11 -1.97 -7.97 4.77
C SER A 11 -1.71 -6.63 5.41
N PHE A 12 -2.14 -6.49 6.65
CA PHE A 12 -1.91 -5.27 7.42
C PHE A 12 -1.73 -5.64 8.88
N ASN A 13 -0.62 -5.22 9.47
CA ASN A 13 -0.32 -5.45 10.87
C ASN A 13 -0.57 -4.16 11.63
N ARG A 14 -1.68 -4.10 12.36
CA ARG A 14 -2.06 -2.87 13.05
C ARG A 14 -1.09 -2.50 14.16
N LEU A 15 -0.61 -3.49 14.87
CA LEU A 15 0.31 -3.23 15.96
C LEU A 15 1.65 -2.74 15.46
N GLY A 16 2.12 -3.31 14.36
CA GLY A 16 3.39 -2.90 13.79
C GLY A 16 3.30 -1.65 12.94
N GLY A 17 2.11 -1.30 12.48
CA GLY A 17 1.94 -0.11 11.66
C GLY A 17 2.46 -0.26 10.25
N TYR A 18 2.31 -1.44 9.65
CA TYR A 18 2.77 -1.67 8.29
C TYR A 18 1.95 -2.77 7.62
N GLY A 19 2.09 -2.88 6.33
CA GLY A 19 1.42 -3.93 5.60
C GLY A 19 2.00 -4.09 4.21
N PHE A 20 1.30 -4.87 3.39
CA PHE A 20 1.71 -5.14 2.02
C PHE A 20 0.52 -5.05 1.10
N VAL A 21 0.75 -4.49 -0.09
CA VAL A 21 -0.24 -4.45 -1.15
C VAL A 21 0.30 -5.19 -2.35
N VAL A 22 -0.60 -5.72 -3.18
CA VAL A 22 -0.22 -6.39 -4.40
C VAL A 22 -0.84 -5.60 -5.55
N PRO A 23 -0.01 -5.00 -6.41
CA PRO A 23 -0.54 -4.25 -7.55
C PRO A 23 -1.26 -5.18 -8.51
N VAL A 24 -2.28 -4.66 -9.15
CA VAL A 24 -3.03 -5.43 -10.15
C VAL A 24 -2.06 -5.84 -11.25
N GLY A 25 -2.10 -7.10 -11.62
CA GLY A 25 -1.24 -7.63 -12.66
C GLY A 25 0.12 -8.08 -12.16
N SER A 26 0.35 -8.03 -10.87
CA SER A 26 1.62 -8.42 -10.28
C SER A 26 1.36 -9.43 -9.18
N GLU A 27 2.39 -10.20 -8.85
CA GLU A 27 2.32 -11.11 -7.71
C GLU A 27 3.24 -10.68 -6.60
N GLU A 28 3.89 -9.54 -6.76
CA GLU A 28 4.83 -9.06 -5.76
C GLU A 28 4.13 -8.28 -4.68
N GLN A 29 4.59 -8.46 -3.46
CA GLN A 29 4.05 -7.72 -2.32
C GLN A 29 4.89 -6.48 -2.12
N VAL A 30 4.21 -5.35 -2.04
CA VAL A 30 4.87 -4.05 -1.89
C VAL A 30 4.59 -3.53 -0.49
N TYR A 31 5.64 -3.17 0.21
CA TYR A 31 5.56 -2.70 1.58
C TYR A 31 4.92 -1.30 1.67
N PHE A 32 4.14 -1.07 2.69
CA PHE A 32 3.68 0.28 3.01
C PHE A 32 3.63 0.44 4.53
N SER A 33 3.74 1.68 4.97
CA SER A 33 3.63 2.03 6.37
C SER A 33 2.23 2.59 6.62
N ALA A 34 1.73 2.42 7.84
CA ALA A 34 0.43 2.98 8.19
C ALA A 34 0.41 4.49 7.99
N GLU A 35 1.56 5.14 8.11
CA GLU A 35 1.64 6.57 7.91
C GLU A 35 1.38 6.97 6.46
N ASP A 36 1.46 6.02 5.55
CA ASP A 36 1.22 6.29 4.14
C ASP A 36 -0.24 6.16 3.76
N ILE A 37 -1.10 5.77 4.70
CA ILE A 37 -2.53 5.67 4.45
C ILE A 37 -3.14 7.04 4.61
N GLU A 38 -3.77 7.53 3.55
CA GLU A 38 -4.40 8.85 3.59
C GLU A 38 -5.81 8.73 4.17
N GLY A 39 -6.23 9.79 4.83
CA GLY A 39 -7.55 9.81 5.43
C GLY A 39 -7.46 9.71 6.94
N GLY A 40 -8.60 9.61 7.57
CA GLY A 40 -8.67 9.60 9.03
C GLY A 40 -8.37 8.26 9.64
N GLU A 41 -8.69 7.18 8.95
CA GLU A 41 -8.44 5.86 9.47
C GLU A 41 -7.13 5.32 8.95
N LYS A 42 -6.30 4.89 9.86
CA LYS A 42 -5.00 4.34 9.48
C LYS A 42 -5.02 2.83 9.54
N ALA A 43 -6.09 2.23 9.03
CA ALA A 43 -6.23 0.79 9.03
C ALA A 43 -6.91 0.35 7.74
N LEU A 44 -6.47 -0.79 7.23
CA LEU A 44 -7.01 -1.35 6.00
C LEU A 44 -7.34 -2.82 6.23
N SER A 45 -8.28 -3.33 5.46
CA SER A 45 -8.67 -4.73 5.55
C SER A 45 -8.02 -5.51 4.42
N GLU A 46 -7.74 -6.78 4.68
CA GLU A 46 -7.21 -7.65 3.65
C GLU A 46 -8.21 -7.77 2.52
N GLY A 47 -7.70 -7.70 1.30
CA GLY A 47 -8.54 -7.77 0.12
C GLY A 47 -9.12 -6.44 -0.32
N GLN A 48 -8.93 -5.39 0.47
CA GLN A 48 -9.49 -4.09 0.12
C GLN A 48 -8.73 -3.49 -1.04
N GLN A 49 -9.46 -2.91 -1.99
CA GLN A 49 -8.84 -2.26 -3.13
C GLN A 49 -8.33 -0.89 -2.73
N VAL A 50 -7.13 -0.56 -3.16
CA VAL A 50 -6.52 0.72 -2.85
C VAL A 50 -5.77 1.24 -4.07
N SER A 51 -5.54 2.55 -4.11
CA SER A 51 -4.63 3.14 -5.07
C SER A 51 -3.46 3.73 -4.31
N PHE A 52 -2.33 3.82 -4.96
CA PHE A 52 -1.10 4.27 -4.29
C PHE A 52 -0.06 4.68 -5.33
N VAL A 53 1.00 5.30 -4.84
CA VAL A 53 2.14 5.68 -5.67
C VAL A 53 3.28 4.75 -5.31
N LEU A 54 3.89 4.14 -6.33
CA LEU A 54 5.07 3.30 -6.12
C LEU A 54 6.31 4.17 -6.09
N VAL A 55 7.09 4.01 -5.05
CA VAL A 55 8.31 4.77 -4.86
C VAL A 55 9.43 3.79 -4.58
N LEU A 56 10.57 4.01 -5.21
CA LEU A 56 11.73 3.16 -4.97
C LEU A 56 12.40 3.64 -3.69
N GLY A 57 12.32 2.82 -2.67
CA GLY A 57 12.99 3.11 -1.41
C GLY A 57 14.38 2.52 -1.40
N GLU A 58 14.86 2.20 -0.22
CA GLU A 58 16.19 1.64 -0.09
C GLU A 58 16.15 0.17 -0.43
N GLY A 59 16.45 -0.13 -1.68
CA GLY A 59 16.53 -1.52 -2.11
C GLY A 59 15.22 -2.19 -2.44
N ARG A 60 14.10 -1.47 -2.36
CA ARG A 60 12.81 -2.07 -2.69
C ARG A 60 11.81 -0.99 -3.00
N PHE A 61 10.74 -1.38 -3.67
CA PHE A 61 9.64 -0.48 -3.90
C PHE A 61 8.76 -0.39 -2.65
N GLU A 62 8.17 0.77 -2.44
CA GLU A 62 7.24 1.00 -1.36
C GLU A 62 6.03 1.73 -1.91
N ALA A 63 4.88 1.47 -1.29
CA ALA A 63 3.65 2.14 -1.67
C ALA A 63 3.43 3.33 -0.76
N LYS A 64 3.14 4.47 -1.37
CA LYS A 64 2.90 5.71 -0.64
C LYS A 64 1.56 6.28 -1.04
N GLU A 65 1.04 7.18 -0.22
CA GLU A 65 -0.21 7.88 -0.53
C GLU A 65 -1.33 6.91 -0.85
N LEU A 66 -1.53 5.93 0.03
CA LEU A 66 -2.58 4.95 -0.15
C LEU A 66 -3.95 5.58 0.07
N ARG A 67 -4.86 5.31 -0.87
CA ARG A 67 -6.25 5.79 -0.80
C ARG A 67 -7.19 4.63 -1.09
N VAL A 68 -8.29 4.63 -0.37
CA VAL A 68 -9.33 3.63 -0.62
C VAL A 68 -10.32 4.10 -1.67
#